data_ea26fb3b7fdbea2a02df8ae25e444630
#
_entry.id   ea26fb3b7fdbea2a02df8ae25e444630
#
_cell.length_a   1.000
_cell.length_b   1.000
_cell.length_c   1.000
_cell.angle_alpha   90.00
_cell.angle_beta   90.00
_cell.angle_gamma   90.00
#
_symmetry.space_group_name_H-M   'P 1'
#
loop_
_entity.id
_entity.type
_entity.pdbx_description
1 polymer ?
#
loop_
_entity_poly.entity_id
_entity_poly.type
_entity_poly.pdbx_seq_one_letter_code
_entity_poly.pdbx_strand_id
1 'polypeptide(L)'
;MLVVVLGAAGCGQRFDRDAAASAPAPEDLAADALSALEDAGSAHFVADVRSKSPGGALGGPALALHFEGDASRNALDAEGSISFGFGTLSGRILVGDHDLFIQFMDEWYGEHHGLVDAVAEARKEQDGKLWNELATPDGLRRNFGLLFAGEVSEGAPIDGVATWRFEGRINPEGIITLAERFGEPTPPDEAEMIRKAAPGSKFVLVVGQEDHLPRRLELSVHASSEDLGKTQASGYADIVSGEDFTSTLVLSDFGKRVEIDPPADFKPLDELFSQLFSGFE
;
A
#
# COMPACT_ATOMS: atom_id res chain seq x y z
N MET A 1 2.56 4.11 -4.25
CA MET A 1 2.11 4.56 -2.91
C MET A 1 0.81 3.84 -2.59
N LEU A 2 0.85 2.90 -1.67
CA LEU A 2 -0.32 2.10 -1.30
C LEU A 2 -1.21 2.97 -0.41
N VAL A 3 -2.28 3.54 -0.98
CA VAL A 3 -3.29 4.26 -0.21
C VAL A 3 -4.46 3.32 0.01
N VAL A 4 -4.65 2.91 1.26
CA VAL A 4 -5.82 2.13 1.69
C VAL A 4 -7.04 3.04 1.68
N VAL A 5 -8.01 2.74 0.81
CA VAL A 5 -9.31 3.44 0.78
C VAL A 5 -10.28 2.66 1.65
N LEU A 6 -10.70 3.25 2.77
CA LEU A 6 -11.75 2.73 3.64
C LEU A 6 -13.11 3.30 3.19
N GLY A 7 -13.93 2.46 2.59
CA GLY A 7 -15.31 2.80 2.21
C GLY A 7 -16.34 1.99 3.02
N ALA A 8 -17.24 2.60 3.76
CA ALA A 8 -18.19 1.93 4.63
C ALA A 8 -19.58 1.73 4.00
N ALA A 9 -20.13 0.51 4.13
CA ALA A 9 -21.56 0.27 4.21
C ALA A 9 -21.80 -1.04 4.98
N GLY A 10 -22.36 -0.97 6.18
CA GLY A 10 -22.54 -2.09 7.05
C GLY A 10 -23.80 -2.92 6.79
N CYS A 11 -23.72 -4.21 7.16
CA CYS A 11 -24.83 -5.00 7.77
C CYS A 11 -24.23 -6.27 8.34
N GLY A 12 -24.32 -6.43 9.65
CA GLY A 12 -23.75 -7.54 10.41
C GLY A 12 -24.40 -8.90 10.12
N GLN A 13 -23.58 -9.89 9.88
CA GLN A 13 -23.93 -11.31 9.96
C GLN A 13 -23.22 -11.96 11.16
N ARG A 14 -24.01 -12.67 11.98
CA ARG A 14 -23.51 -13.51 13.07
C ARG A 14 -23.01 -14.83 12.49
N PHE A 15 -21.78 -15.19 12.81
CA PHE A 15 -21.19 -16.48 12.46
C PHE A 15 -21.39 -17.51 13.58
N ASP A 16 -21.85 -18.72 13.22
CA ASP A 16 -21.97 -19.88 14.11
C ASP A 16 -20.58 -20.49 14.35
N ARG A 17 -20.21 -20.60 15.62
CA ARG A 17 -18.96 -21.21 16.09
C ARG A 17 -19.23 -22.69 16.39
N ASP A 18 -18.89 -23.62 15.52
CA ASP A 18 -18.63 -25.03 15.89
C ASP A 18 -18.31 -25.90 14.66
N ALA A 19 -17.21 -25.63 13.98
CA ALA A 19 -16.49 -26.61 13.17
C ALA A 19 -15.01 -26.25 13.27
N ALA A 20 -14.13 -27.23 13.35
CA ALA A 20 -12.71 -26.98 13.12
C ALA A 20 -12.62 -26.31 11.74
N ALA A 21 -12.40 -25.01 11.72
CA ALA A 21 -12.57 -24.19 10.52
C ALA A 21 -11.54 -24.66 9.50
N SER A 22 -12.02 -25.22 8.40
CA SER A 22 -11.14 -25.44 7.24
C SER A 22 -10.60 -24.08 6.80
N ALA A 23 -9.33 -24.02 6.37
CA ALA A 23 -8.76 -22.80 5.86
C ALA A 23 -9.67 -22.17 4.79
N PRO A 24 -9.96 -20.87 4.86
CA PRO A 24 -10.79 -20.18 3.87
C PRO A 24 -10.12 -20.18 2.50
N ALA A 25 -10.91 -19.96 1.44
CA ALA A 25 -10.33 -19.68 0.14
C ALA A 25 -9.53 -18.37 0.17
N PRO A 26 -8.42 -18.25 -0.58
CA PRO A 26 -7.58 -17.04 -0.58
C PRO A 26 -8.35 -15.75 -0.89
N GLU A 27 -9.27 -15.80 -1.85
CA GLU A 27 -10.12 -14.69 -2.26
C GLU A 27 -11.12 -14.28 -1.18
N ASP A 28 -11.67 -15.24 -0.44
CA ASP A 28 -12.56 -14.96 0.69
C ASP A 28 -11.78 -14.33 1.84
N LEU A 29 -10.61 -14.89 2.17
CA LEU A 29 -9.74 -14.33 3.21
C LEU A 29 -9.40 -12.86 2.95
N ALA A 30 -9.02 -12.53 1.71
CA ALA A 30 -8.65 -11.17 1.33
C ALA A 30 -9.85 -10.21 1.35
N ALA A 31 -11.01 -10.66 0.86
CA ALA A 31 -12.23 -9.87 0.82
C ALA A 31 -12.79 -9.62 2.23
N ASP A 32 -12.80 -10.65 3.08
CA ASP A 32 -13.27 -10.54 4.46
C ASP A 32 -12.33 -9.64 5.28
N ALA A 33 -11.01 -9.71 5.03
CA ALA A 33 -10.04 -8.81 5.66
C ALA A 33 -10.27 -7.33 5.28
N LEU A 34 -10.56 -7.06 4.01
CA LEU A 34 -10.89 -5.71 3.56
C LEU A 34 -12.18 -5.20 4.19
N SER A 35 -13.23 -6.04 4.23
CA SER A 35 -14.51 -5.69 4.86
C SER A 35 -14.35 -5.42 6.35
N ALA A 36 -13.61 -6.27 7.08
CA ALA A 36 -13.36 -6.06 8.50
C ALA A 36 -12.56 -4.78 8.79
N LEU A 37 -11.62 -4.42 7.92
CA LEU A 37 -10.87 -3.17 8.03
C LEU A 37 -11.77 -1.95 7.77
N GLU A 38 -12.67 -2.03 6.78
CA GLU A 38 -13.68 -1.00 6.52
C GLU A 38 -14.62 -0.80 7.71
N ASP A 39 -15.09 -1.90 8.32
CA ASP A 39 -15.97 -1.88 9.48
C ASP A 39 -15.26 -1.34 10.74
N ALA A 40 -13.98 -1.62 10.92
CA ALA A 40 -13.16 -1.07 11.99
C ALA A 40 -12.99 0.45 11.86
N GLY A 41 -12.99 0.97 10.65
CA GLY A 41 -12.96 2.40 10.34
C GLY A 41 -11.63 3.10 10.58
N SER A 42 -10.72 2.51 11.36
CA SER A 42 -9.39 3.03 11.64
C SER A 42 -8.42 1.93 12.06
N ALA A 43 -7.14 2.21 11.93
CA ALA A 43 -6.07 1.35 12.42
C ALA A 43 -4.79 2.18 12.69
N HIS A 44 -4.00 1.70 13.63
CA HIS A 44 -2.59 2.05 13.70
C HIS A 44 -1.81 1.25 12.66
N PHE A 45 -0.86 1.87 11.99
CA PHE A 45 -0.05 1.21 10.97
C PHE A 45 1.44 1.47 11.13
N VAL A 46 2.24 0.47 10.76
CA VAL A 46 3.68 0.60 10.53
C VAL A 46 3.96 0.11 9.13
N ALA A 47 4.52 0.97 8.29
CA ALA A 47 4.85 0.68 6.90
C ALA A 47 6.34 0.83 6.65
N ASP A 48 6.96 -0.23 6.16
CA ASP A 48 8.36 -0.25 5.73
C ASP A 48 8.42 -0.58 4.25
N VAL A 49 9.13 0.25 3.47
CA VAL A 49 9.44 -0.03 2.07
C VAL A 49 10.94 0.08 1.88
N ARG A 50 11.53 -0.90 1.23
CA ARG A 50 12.96 -0.92 0.92
C ARG A 50 13.15 -1.33 -0.53
N SER A 51 14.00 -0.60 -1.21
CA SER A 51 14.45 -0.95 -2.56
C SER A 51 15.97 -0.90 -2.57
N LYS A 52 16.59 -1.99 -3.01
CA LYS A 52 18.00 -2.01 -3.36
C LYS A 52 18.09 -1.84 -4.87
N SER A 53 18.56 -0.70 -5.32
CA SER A 53 18.87 -0.49 -6.74
C SER A 53 20.39 -0.52 -6.91
N PRO A 54 20.98 -1.60 -7.39
CA PRO A 54 22.37 -1.58 -7.84
C PRO A 54 22.40 -1.04 -9.26
N GLY A 55 22.56 0.26 -9.38
CA GLY A 55 22.89 0.88 -10.65
C GLY A 55 21.74 1.14 -11.62
N GLY A 56 20.65 1.70 -11.16
CA GLY A 56 19.79 2.48 -12.04
C GLY A 56 20.63 3.46 -12.85
N ALA A 57 20.19 3.90 -14.01
CA ALA A 57 20.95 4.75 -14.94
C ALA A 57 21.61 6.00 -14.31
N LEU A 58 21.29 6.29 -13.05
CA LEU A 58 21.86 7.34 -12.22
C LEU A 58 22.69 6.82 -11.04
N GLY A 59 22.95 5.49 -10.94
CA GLY A 59 23.72 4.94 -9.80
C GLY A 59 23.08 5.27 -8.43
N GLY A 60 21.74 5.28 -8.40
CA GLY A 60 21.00 5.77 -7.24
C GLY A 60 21.16 4.89 -6.00
N PRO A 61 21.16 5.52 -4.82
CA PRO A 61 21.28 4.82 -3.54
C PRO A 61 20.03 3.98 -3.24
N ALA A 62 20.22 2.97 -2.39
CA ALA A 62 19.09 2.24 -1.81
C ALA A 62 18.08 3.22 -1.19
N LEU A 63 16.80 3.02 -1.49
CA LEU A 63 15.70 3.79 -0.90
C LEU A 63 15.10 2.98 0.25
N ALA A 64 14.96 3.60 1.41
CA ALA A 64 14.16 3.05 2.48
C ALA A 64 13.15 4.10 2.95
N LEU A 65 11.89 3.68 3.05
CA LEU A 65 10.79 4.46 3.61
C LEU A 65 10.31 3.77 4.88
N HIS A 66 10.10 4.53 5.91
CA HIS A 66 9.46 4.08 7.13
C HIS A 66 8.38 5.08 7.51
N PHE A 67 7.16 4.58 7.77
CA PHE A 67 6.04 5.38 8.25
C PHE A 67 5.33 4.63 9.36
N GLU A 68 4.98 5.34 10.42
CA GLU A 68 4.20 4.84 11.54
C GLU A 68 3.15 5.86 11.92
N GLY A 69 1.93 5.42 12.23
CA GLY A 69 0.87 6.36 12.59
C GLY A 69 -0.50 5.73 12.65
N ASP A 70 -1.49 6.60 12.75
CA ASP A 70 -2.88 6.24 12.82
C ASP A 70 -3.62 6.71 11.57
N ALA A 71 -4.43 5.85 10.99
CA ALA A 71 -5.21 6.15 9.81
C ALA A 71 -6.68 5.81 10.02
N SER A 72 -7.55 6.64 9.49
CA SER A 72 -8.98 6.39 9.34
C SER A 72 -9.42 6.76 7.93
N ARG A 73 -10.71 6.65 7.65
CA ARG A 73 -11.26 7.03 6.34
C ARG A 73 -10.93 8.47 5.95
N ASN A 74 -10.96 9.39 6.93
CA ASN A 74 -10.89 10.83 6.69
C ASN A 74 -9.72 11.50 7.42
N ALA A 75 -8.87 10.73 8.10
CA ALA A 75 -7.78 11.29 8.86
C ALA A 75 -6.54 10.39 8.80
N LEU A 76 -5.37 11.01 8.70
CA LEU A 76 -4.07 10.37 8.79
C LEU A 76 -3.17 11.23 9.68
N ASP A 77 -2.58 10.61 10.67
CA ASP A 77 -1.49 11.16 11.46
C ASP A 77 -0.32 10.18 11.40
N ALA A 78 0.72 10.54 10.68
CA ALA A 78 1.85 9.64 10.46
C ALA A 78 3.18 10.36 10.58
N GLU A 79 4.09 9.76 11.33
CA GLU A 79 5.51 10.11 11.33
C GLU A 79 6.27 9.18 10.40
N GLY A 80 7.32 9.70 9.77
CA GLY A 80 8.06 8.85 8.86
C GLY A 80 9.42 9.40 8.49
N SER A 81 10.16 8.54 7.80
CA SER A 81 11.47 8.89 7.26
C SER A 81 11.68 8.30 5.87
N ILE A 82 12.42 9.05 5.08
CA ILE A 82 12.90 8.65 3.76
C ILE A 82 14.41 8.64 3.82
N SER A 83 15.02 7.47 3.68
CA SER A 83 16.47 7.32 3.66
C SER A 83 16.95 7.08 2.24
N PHE A 84 17.92 7.89 1.83
CA PHE A 84 18.68 7.74 0.60
C PHE A 84 20.12 7.36 0.98
N GLY A 85 20.90 6.86 0.03
CA GLY A 85 22.29 6.46 0.31
C GLY A 85 23.21 7.57 0.85
N PHE A 86 22.76 8.82 0.84
CA PHE A 86 23.52 9.98 1.33
C PHE A 86 22.86 10.71 2.51
N GLY A 87 21.66 10.27 2.97
CA GLY A 87 21.00 10.91 4.12
C GLY A 87 19.61 10.39 4.41
N THR A 88 19.05 10.85 5.52
CA THR A 88 17.69 10.56 5.92
C THR A 88 16.94 11.87 6.13
N LEU A 89 15.75 11.97 5.57
CA LEU A 89 14.76 13.01 5.83
C LEU A 89 13.67 12.43 6.70
N SER A 90 13.32 13.11 7.78
CA SER A 90 12.23 12.72 8.66
C SER A 90 11.19 13.83 8.73
N GLY A 91 9.94 13.46 8.94
CA GLY A 91 8.85 14.41 9.05
C GLY A 91 7.58 13.76 9.56
N ARG A 92 6.53 14.57 9.66
CA ARG A 92 5.19 14.14 10.04
C ARG A 92 4.19 14.63 9.00
N ILE A 93 3.19 13.84 8.73
CA ILE A 93 2.11 14.17 7.79
C ILE A 93 0.80 14.08 8.56
N LEU A 94 0.02 15.16 8.54
CA LEU A 94 -1.34 15.21 9.04
C LEU A 94 -2.28 15.46 7.87
N VAL A 95 -3.27 14.60 7.70
CA VAL A 95 -4.34 14.78 6.71
C VAL A 95 -5.66 14.76 7.45
N GLY A 96 -6.44 15.81 7.31
CA GLY A 96 -7.82 15.88 7.75
C GLY A 96 -8.78 15.80 6.55
N ASP A 97 -10.07 16.07 6.78
CA ASP A 97 -11.10 16.01 5.74
C ASP A 97 -10.76 16.86 4.50
N HIS A 98 -10.13 18.02 4.70
CA HIS A 98 -9.77 18.97 3.64
C HIS A 98 -8.38 19.57 3.83
N ASP A 99 -7.65 19.19 4.86
CA ASP A 99 -6.41 19.82 5.28
C ASP A 99 -5.25 18.87 5.09
N LEU A 100 -4.11 19.39 4.65
CA LEU A 100 -2.83 18.68 4.59
C LEU A 100 -1.76 19.52 5.27
N PHE A 101 -1.08 18.92 6.24
CA PHE A 101 0.09 19.51 6.87
C PHE A 101 1.27 18.55 6.81
N ILE A 102 2.44 19.07 6.51
CA ILE A 102 3.70 18.33 6.45
C ILE A 102 4.69 19.03 7.37
N GLN A 103 5.20 18.33 8.36
CA GLN A 103 6.32 18.81 9.14
C GLN A 103 7.64 18.38 8.47
N PHE A 104 8.50 19.34 8.21
CA PHE A 104 9.82 19.12 7.64
C PHE A 104 10.85 20.06 8.30
N MET A 105 11.95 19.49 8.83
CA MET A 105 12.98 20.25 9.55
C MET A 105 12.41 21.12 10.69
N ASP A 106 11.51 20.56 11.49
CA ASP A 106 10.81 21.23 12.61
C ASP A 106 9.88 22.38 12.21
N GLU A 107 9.68 22.65 10.93
CA GLU A 107 8.74 23.63 10.44
C GLU A 107 7.50 22.94 9.84
N TRP A 108 6.31 23.55 10.05
CA TRP A 108 5.07 23.08 9.46
C TRP A 108 4.78 23.80 8.16
N TYR A 109 4.38 23.02 7.17
CA TYR A 109 3.90 23.49 5.87
C TYR A 109 2.51 22.90 5.63
N GLY A 110 1.58 23.66 5.10
CA GLY A 110 0.25 23.14 4.92
C GLY A 110 -0.63 23.99 4.02
N GLU A 111 -1.79 23.45 3.79
CA GLU A 111 -2.88 24.18 3.13
C GLU A 111 -4.25 23.63 3.56
N HIS A 112 -5.24 24.53 3.52
CA HIS A 112 -6.64 24.22 3.70
C HIS A 112 -7.32 24.14 2.33
N HIS A 113 -8.11 23.07 2.09
CA HIS A 113 -9.01 22.94 0.92
C HIS A 113 -8.38 22.85 -0.47
N GLY A 114 -7.07 22.74 -0.61
CA GLY A 114 -6.43 22.79 -1.93
C GLY A 114 -6.02 21.42 -2.48
N LEU A 115 -4.89 20.93 -1.99
CA LEU A 115 -4.24 19.73 -2.55
C LEU A 115 -5.05 18.46 -2.29
N VAL A 116 -5.67 18.31 -1.11
CA VAL A 116 -6.46 17.15 -0.76
C VAL A 116 -7.65 17.01 -1.71
N ASP A 117 -8.34 18.12 -1.98
CA ASP A 117 -9.46 18.13 -2.93
C ASP A 117 -8.97 17.92 -4.37
N ALA A 118 -7.86 18.53 -4.78
CA ALA A 118 -7.26 18.33 -6.09
C ALA A 118 -6.78 16.87 -6.29
N VAL A 119 -6.18 16.27 -5.27
CA VAL A 119 -5.79 14.85 -5.31
C VAL A 119 -7.01 13.94 -5.35
N ALA A 120 -8.07 14.26 -4.62
CA ALA A 120 -9.33 13.50 -4.66
C ALA A 120 -10.00 13.59 -6.05
N GLU A 121 -10.01 14.76 -6.69
CA GLU A 121 -10.52 14.92 -8.05
C GLU A 121 -9.62 14.23 -9.08
N ALA A 122 -8.30 14.43 -9.02
CA ALA A 122 -7.37 13.74 -9.92
C ALA A 122 -7.46 12.21 -9.80
N ARG A 123 -7.72 11.72 -8.59
CA ARG A 123 -8.01 10.31 -8.35
C ARG A 123 -9.27 9.84 -9.08
N LYS A 124 -10.37 10.59 -8.98
CA LYS A 124 -11.61 10.24 -9.71
C LYS A 124 -11.39 10.16 -11.22
N GLU A 125 -10.49 10.96 -11.75
CA GLU A 125 -10.13 10.96 -13.18
C GLU A 125 -9.09 9.88 -13.53
N GLN A 126 -8.12 9.62 -12.65
CA GLN A 126 -7.02 8.66 -12.86
C GLN A 126 -7.29 7.27 -12.31
N ASP A 127 -8.23 7.11 -11.37
CA ASP A 127 -8.61 5.80 -10.85
C ASP A 127 -9.26 5.00 -11.97
N GLY A 128 -8.42 4.32 -12.73
CA GLY A 128 -8.85 3.33 -13.69
C GLY A 128 -9.85 2.39 -13.02
N LYS A 129 -10.81 1.91 -13.79
CA LYS A 129 -11.87 1.00 -13.33
C LYS A 129 -11.31 -0.19 -12.54
N LEU A 130 -10.07 -0.56 -12.81
CA LEU A 130 -9.34 -1.63 -12.12
C LEU A 130 -9.16 -1.36 -10.62
N TRP A 131 -8.64 -0.19 -10.25
CA TRP A 131 -8.36 0.10 -8.84
C TRP A 131 -9.65 0.27 -8.04
N ASN A 132 -10.68 0.88 -8.62
CA ASN A 132 -11.99 0.99 -8.00
C ASN A 132 -12.64 -0.38 -7.76
N GLU A 133 -12.47 -1.31 -8.70
CA GLU A 133 -12.94 -2.69 -8.54
C GLU A 133 -12.17 -3.42 -7.43
N LEU A 134 -10.83 -3.35 -7.43
CA LEU A 134 -9.99 -4.01 -6.42
C LEU A 134 -10.11 -3.40 -5.02
N ALA A 135 -10.58 -2.17 -4.90
CA ALA A 135 -10.81 -1.49 -3.64
C ALA A 135 -12.12 -1.90 -2.94
N THR A 136 -12.88 -2.83 -3.50
CA THR A 136 -14.10 -3.35 -2.88
C THR A 136 -13.95 -4.82 -2.48
N PRO A 137 -14.57 -5.27 -1.37
CA PRO A 137 -14.51 -6.69 -0.96
C PRO A 137 -14.96 -7.65 -2.08
N ASP A 138 -16.05 -7.33 -2.76
CA ASP A 138 -16.56 -8.15 -3.86
C ASP A 138 -15.65 -8.14 -5.09
N GLY A 139 -15.06 -7.01 -5.42
CA GLY A 139 -14.10 -6.89 -6.50
C GLY A 139 -12.81 -7.65 -6.19
N LEU A 140 -12.33 -7.55 -4.95
CA LEU A 140 -11.18 -8.30 -4.49
C LEU A 140 -11.46 -9.81 -4.52
N ARG A 141 -12.62 -10.26 -4.04
CA ARG A 141 -13.04 -11.67 -4.10
C ARG A 141 -13.03 -12.21 -5.53
N ARG A 142 -13.51 -11.45 -6.50
CA ARG A 142 -13.54 -11.88 -7.92
C ARG A 142 -12.17 -11.92 -8.58
N ASN A 143 -11.24 -11.09 -8.13
CA ASN A 143 -9.99 -10.83 -8.87
C ASN A 143 -8.72 -11.26 -8.12
N PHE A 144 -8.80 -11.62 -6.83
CA PHE A 144 -7.62 -11.95 -6.02
C PHE A 144 -6.78 -13.08 -6.64
N GLY A 145 -7.41 -14.16 -7.12
CA GLY A 145 -6.75 -15.26 -7.80
C GLY A 145 -6.12 -14.91 -9.16
N LEU A 146 -6.54 -13.78 -9.77
CA LEU A 146 -5.84 -13.22 -10.94
C LEU A 146 -4.58 -12.45 -10.54
N LEU A 147 -4.55 -11.86 -9.34
CA LEU A 147 -3.39 -11.10 -8.86
C LEU A 147 -2.34 -12.01 -8.25
N PHE A 148 -2.77 -13.01 -7.47
CA PHE A 148 -1.88 -13.85 -6.68
C PHE A 148 -2.24 -15.33 -6.80
N ALA A 149 -1.23 -16.18 -6.85
CA ALA A 149 -1.35 -17.63 -6.78
C ALA A 149 -0.65 -18.13 -5.52
N GLY A 150 -1.37 -18.83 -4.65
CA GLY A 150 -0.85 -19.30 -3.36
C GLY A 150 -1.88 -20.05 -2.55
N GLU A 151 -1.56 -20.30 -1.28
CA GLU A 151 -2.36 -21.13 -0.38
C GLU A 151 -2.55 -20.45 0.96
N VAL A 152 -3.68 -20.77 1.63
CA VAL A 152 -3.97 -20.35 3.00
C VAL A 152 -3.62 -21.48 3.96
N SER A 153 -2.97 -21.15 5.06
CA SER A 153 -2.63 -22.04 6.15
C SER A 153 -2.85 -21.34 7.49
N GLU A 154 -2.77 -22.07 8.59
CA GLU A 154 -2.69 -21.49 9.91
C GLU A 154 -1.40 -20.68 10.05
N GLY A 155 -1.53 -19.47 10.58
CA GLY A 155 -0.42 -18.58 10.87
C GLY A 155 0.03 -18.64 12.33
N ALA A 156 1.18 -18.07 12.64
CA ALA A 156 1.58 -17.83 14.02
C ALA A 156 0.65 -16.79 14.66
N PRO A 157 0.23 -16.97 15.93
CA PRO A 157 -0.57 -15.97 16.62
C PRO A 157 0.14 -14.61 16.67
N ILE A 158 -0.63 -13.53 16.48
CA ILE A 158 -0.16 -12.14 16.64
C ILE A 158 -0.96 -11.53 17.79
N ASP A 159 -0.29 -11.01 18.80
CA ASP A 159 -0.90 -10.42 20.02
C ASP A 159 -1.94 -11.34 20.69
N GLY A 160 -1.67 -12.65 20.65
CA GLY A 160 -2.56 -13.67 21.22
C GLY A 160 -3.77 -14.05 20.35
N VAL A 161 -3.93 -13.44 19.19
CA VAL A 161 -4.99 -13.75 18.22
C VAL A 161 -4.50 -14.84 17.26
N ALA A 162 -5.25 -15.94 17.16
CA ALA A 162 -5.00 -16.96 16.13
C ALA A 162 -5.18 -16.36 14.73
N THR A 163 -4.35 -16.76 13.77
CA THR A 163 -4.36 -16.15 12.45
C THR A 163 -4.45 -17.17 11.32
N TRP A 164 -5.00 -16.74 10.20
CA TRP A 164 -4.80 -17.32 8.88
C TRP A 164 -3.65 -16.63 8.17
N ARG A 165 -2.87 -17.37 7.41
CA ARG A 165 -1.78 -16.87 6.60
C ARG A 165 -1.94 -17.33 5.15
N PHE A 166 -2.16 -16.38 4.26
CA PHE A 166 -1.97 -16.60 2.83
C PHE A 166 -0.50 -16.35 2.48
N GLU A 167 0.09 -17.28 1.75
CA GLU A 167 1.41 -17.10 1.14
C GLU A 167 1.33 -17.45 -0.33
N GLY A 168 1.75 -16.54 -1.19
CA GLY A 168 1.64 -16.68 -2.63
C GLY A 168 2.66 -15.86 -3.40
N ARG A 169 2.50 -15.85 -4.71
CA ARG A 169 3.30 -15.10 -5.67
C ARG A 169 2.41 -14.30 -6.59
N ILE A 170 2.97 -13.29 -7.21
CA ILE A 170 2.32 -12.54 -8.28
C ILE A 170 1.99 -13.52 -9.43
N ASN A 171 0.75 -13.43 -9.94
CA ASN A 171 0.30 -14.15 -11.12
C ASN A 171 0.42 -13.23 -12.35
N PRO A 172 1.50 -13.31 -13.15
CA PRO A 172 1.77 -12.38 -14.23
C PRO A 172 0.67 -12.36 -15.29
N GLU A 173 0.19 -13.53 -15.70
CA GLU A 173 -0.84 -13.64 -16.74
C GLU A 173 -2.20 -13.10 -16.24
N GLY A 174 -2.47 -13.29 -14.96
CA GLY A 174 -3.68 -12.74 -14.34
C GLY A 174 -3.66 -11.22 -14.27
N ILE A 175 -2.53 -10.59 -13.91
CA ILE A 175 -2.38 -9.12 -13.91
C ILE A 175 -2.56 -8.57 -15.33
N ILE A 176 -1.91 -9.16 -16.34
CA ILE A 176 -2.03 -8.74 -17.73
C ILE A 176 -3.48 -8.86 -18.21
N THR A 177 -4.13 -10.00 -17.93
CA THR A 177 -5.55 -10.21 -18.27
C THR A 177 -6.46 -9.20 -17.57
N LEU A 178 -6.16 -8.86 -16.32
CA LEU A 178 -6.94 -7.90 -15.55
C LEU A 178 -6.81 -6.50 -16.13
N ALA A 179 -5.60 -6.04 -16.45
CA ALA A 179 -5.36 -4.76 -17.11
C ALA A 179 -6.11 -4.65 -18.47
N GLU A 180 -6.03 -5.69 -19.30
CA GLU A 180 -6.77 -5.75 -20.58
C GLU A 180 -8.29 -5.65 -20.38
N ARG A 181 -8.84 -6.37 -19.37
CA ARG A 181 -10.28 -6.34 -19.06
C ARG A 181 -10.77 -4.92 -18.73
N PHE A 182 -9.93 -4.13 -18.08
CA PHE A 182 -10.29 -2.76 -17.70
C PHE A 182 -9.93 -1.71 -18.76
N GLY A 183 -9.42 -2.14 -19.92
CA GLY A 183 -9.10 -1.28 -21.05
C GLY A 183 -7.73 -0.60 -20.95
N GLU A 184 -6.85 -1.13 -20.10
CA GLU A 184 -5.47 -0.70 -19.91
C GLU A 184 -4.50 -1.79 -20.41
N PRO A 185 -4.37 -2.01 -21.73
CA PRO A 185 -3.54 -3.11 -22.24
C PRO A 185 -2.08 -2.89 -21.86
N THR A 186 -1.49 -3.91 -21.26
CA THR A 186 -0.08 -3.90 -20.86
C THR A 186 0.81 -3.96 -22.11
N PRO A 187 1.73 -3.01 -22.32
CA PRO A 187 2.68 -3.06 -23.42
C PRO A 187 3.50 -4.36 -23.39
N PRO A 188 3.93 -4.91 -24.55
CA PRO A 188 4.61 -6.19 -24.61
C PRO A 188 5.90 -6.27 -23.79
N ASP A 189 6.67 -5.18 -23.73
CA ASP A 189 7.90 -5.05 -22.93
C ASP A 189 7.60 -5.02 -21.43
N GLU A 190 6.55 -4.35 -21.00
CA GLU A 190 6.08 -4.34 -19.62
C GLU A 190 5.52 -5.70 -19.22
N ALA A 191 4.75 -6.37 -20.09
CA ALA A 191 4.26 -7.72 -19.86
C ALA A 191 5.43 -8.72 -19.69
N GLU A 192 6.49 -8.59 -20.49
CA GLU A 192 7.70 -9.43 -20.34
C GLU A 192 8.41 -9.15 -19.00
N MET A 193 8.52 -7.90 -18.58
CA MET A 193 9.10 -7.52 -17.29
C MET A 193 8.30 -8.12 -16.13
N ILE A 194 6.97 -8.03 -16.16
CA ILE A 194 6.08 -8.62 -15.14
C ILE A 194 6.32 -10.15 -15.08
N ARG A 195 6.39 -10.83 -16.23
CA ARG A 195 6.66 -12.29 -16.28
C ARG A 195 8.01 -12.67 -15.71
N LYS A 196 9.04 -11.86 -15.92
CA LYS A 196 10.38 -12.10 -15.39
C LYS A 196 10.48 -11.85 -13.89
N ALA A 197 9.81 -10.82 -13.38
CA ALA A 197 9.81 -10.47 -11.96
C ALA A 197 8.93 -11.40 -11.09
N ALA A 198 7.83 -11.92 -11.65
CA ALA A 198 6.84 -12.71 -10.90
C ALA A 198 7.41 -13.96 -10.18
N PRO A 199 8.33 -14.76 -10.76
CA PRO A 199 8.90 -15.92 -10.08
C PRO A 199 9.66 -15.58 -8.80
N GLY A 200 10.29 -14.39 -8.74
CA GLY A 200 10.99 -13.87 -7.57
C GLY A 200 10.09 -13.12 -6.60
N SER A 201 8.79 -13.03 -6.85
CA SER A 201 7.86 -12.36 -5.97
C SER A 201 7.37 -13.24 -4.83
N LYS A 202 7.05 -12.62 -3.70
CA LYS A 202 6.37 -13.23 -2.58
C LYS A 202 5.34 -12.25 -2.04
N PHE A 203 4.11 -12.70 -1.84
CA PHE A 203 3.05 -11.96 -1.18
C PHE A 203 2.57 -12.73 0.04
N VAL A 204 2.45 -12.06 1.17
CA VAL A 204 1.92 -12.63 2.42
C VAL A 204 0.82 -11.72 2.94
N LEU A 205 -0.31 -12.34 3.29
CA LEU A 205 -1.40 -11.69 4.02
C LEU A 205 -1.68 -12.50 5.29
N VAL A 206 -1.64 -11.84 6.45
CA VAL A 206 -1.96 -12.44 7.75
C VAL A 206 -3.22 -11.78 8.30
N VAL A 207 -4.22 -12.58 8.66
CA VAL A 207 -5.57 -12.15 9.06
C VAL A 207 -5.97 -12.87 10.33
N GLY A 208 -6.58 -12.18 11.27
CA GLY A 208 -7.14 -12.79 12.48
C GLY A 208 -8.26 -13.80 12.13
N GLN A 209 -8.26 -14.95 12.79
CA GLN A 209 -9.26 -16.02 12.52
C GLN A 209 -10.66 -15.65 12.97
N GLU A 210 -10.78 -14.92 14.09
CA GLU A 210 -12.07 -14.59 14.68
C GLU A 210 -12.61 -13.23 14.23
N ASP A 211 -11.73 -12.24 14.10
CA ASP A 211 -12.09 -10.84 13.81
C ASP A 211 -11.92 -10.46 12.34
N HIS A 212 -11.32 -11.33 11.53
CA HIS A 212 -10.99 -11.12 10.14
C HIS A 212 -10.14 -9.87 9.86
N LEU A 213 -9.57 -9.22 10.88
CA LEU A 213 -8.77 -8.02 10.70
C LEU A 213 -7.39 -8.36 10.12
N PRO A 214 -6.95 -7.65 9.08
CA PRO A 214 -5.62 -7.83 8.51
C PRO A 214 -4.57 -7.34 9.51
N ARG A 215 -3.61 -8.18 9.86
CA ARG A 215 -2.53 -7.86 10.80
C ARG A 215 -1.24 -7.49 10.11
N ARG A 216 -0.98 -8.14 8.96
CA ARG A 216 0.27 -7.96 8.23
C ARG A 216 0.11 -8.23 6.76
N LEU A 217 0.68 -7.36 5.95
CA LEU A 217 0.86 -7.56 4.53
C LEU A 217 2.36 -7.44 4.23
N GLU A 218 2.87 -8.35 3.41
CA GLU A 218 4.25 -8.30 2.91
C GLU A 218 4.23 -8.51 1.40
N LEU A 219 4.98 -7.70 0.69
CA LEU A 219 5.28 -7.91 -0.71
C LEU A 219 6.80 -7.82 -0.88
N SER A 220 7.39 -8.84 -1.46
CA SER A 220 8.77 -8.78 -1.91
C SER A 220 8.88 -9.19 -3.37
N VAL A 221 9.76 -8.54 -4.09
CA VAL A 221 10.08 -8.86 -5.48
C VAL A 221 11.60 -8.88 -5.60
N HIS A 222 12.12 -10.01 -6.05
CA HIS A 222 13.53 -10.20 -6.33
C HIS A 222 13.68 -10.40 -7.85
N ALA A 223 14.23 -9.42 -8.54
CA ALA A 223 14.45 -9.48 -9.96
C ALA A 223 15.92 -9.14 -10.25
N SER A 224 16.62 -9.96 -11.05
CA SER A 224 17.99 -9.63 -11.43
C SER A 224 18.01 -8.48 -12.45
N SER A 225 19.09 -7.70 -12.47
CA SER A 225 19.30 -6.65 -13.47
C SER A 225 19.39 -7.23 -14.90
N GLU A 226 19.76 -8.50 -15.05
CA GLU A 226 19.73 -9.21 -16.32
C GLU A 226 18.29 -9.51 -16.77
N ASP A 227 17.37 -9.80 -15.81
CA ASP A 227 15.97 -10.09 -16.09
C ASP A 227 15.19 -8.84 -16.50
N LEU A 228 15.52 -7.70 -15.91
CA LEU A 228 14.79 -6.43 -16.16
C LEU A 228 15.21 -5.75 -17.46
N GLY A 229 16.38 -6.11 -18.01
CA GLY A 229 16.88 -5.54 -19.25
C GLY A 229 17.17 -4.02 -19.18
N LYS A 230 17.64 -3.45 -20.30
CA LYS A 230 17.85 -2.00 -20.43
C LYS A 230 16.56 -1.25 -20.84
N THR A 231 15.43 -1.69 -20.35
CA THR A 231 14.15 -1.04 -20.69
C THR A 231 14.08 0.28 -19.96
N GLN A 232 14.05 1.37 -20.68
CA GLN A 232 13.71 2.70 -20.15
C GLN A 232 12.21 2.67 -19.80
N ALA A 233 11.89 2.11 -18.67
CA ALA A 233 10.52 2.13 -18.16
C ALA A 233 10.28 3.48 -17.50
N SER A 234 9.37 4.25 -18.05
CA SER A 234 8.93 5.53 -17.50
C SER A 234 7.98 5.29 -16.32
N GLY A 235 8.24 5.91 -15.18
CA GLY A 235 7.30 6.02 -14.07
C GLY A 235 7.40 4.92 -13.00
N TYR A 236 6.33 4.17 -12.74
CA TYR A 236 6.25 3.16 -11.67
C TYR A 236 7.29 2.04 -11.78
N ALA A 237 7.76 1.71 -12.97
CA ALA A 237 8.78 0.71 -13.22
C ALA A 237 10.14 1.08 -12.60
N ASP A 238 10.47 2.35 -12.47
CA ASP A 238 11.73 2.79 -11.84
C ASP A 238 11.77 2.49 -10.34
N ILE A 239 10.62 2.44 -9.66
CA ILE A 239 10.53 2.09 -8.23
C ILE A 239 10.66 0.59 -8.01
N VAL A 240 10.18 -0.22 -8.95
CA VAL A 240 10.18 -1.70 -8.88
C VAL A 240 11.37 -2.33 -9.61
N SER A 241 12.09 -1.58 -10.41
CA SER A 241 13.25 -2.04 -11.19
C SER A 241 14.53 -2.29 -10.35
N GLY A 242 14.44 -2.20 -9.02
CA GLY A 242 15.51 -2.59 -8.11
C GLY A 242 15.63 -4.12 -7.99
N GLU A 243 16.84 -4.64 -7.89
CA GLU A 243 17.09 -6.08 -7.73
C GLU A 243 16.34 -6.68 -6.53
N ASP A 244 16.07 -5.88 -5.50
CA ASP A 244 15.31 -6.29 -4.32
C ASP A 244 14.33 -5.18 -3.90
N PHE A 245 13.05 -5.43 -4.02
CA PHE A 245 11.99 -4.61 -3.45
C PHE A 245 11.30 -5.35 -2.32
N THR A 246 11.11 -4.71 -1.17
CA THR A 246 10.31 -5.25 -0.07
C THR A 246 9.39 -4.18 0.48
N SER A 247 8.14 -4.54 0.74
CA SER A 247 7.17 -3.69 1.42
C SER A 247 6.51 -4.51 2.51
N THR A 248 6.42 -3.95 3.71
CA THR A 248 5.72 -4.54 4.85
C THR A 248 4.76 -3.49 5.41
N LEU A 249 3.53 -3.90 5.65
CA LEU A 249 2.52 -3.13 6.37
C LEU A 249 2.04 -3.98 7.55
N VAL A 250 2.16 -3.45 8.76
CA VAL A 250 1.61 -4.03 9.99
C VAL A 250 0.46 -3.15 10.45
N LEU A 251 -0.66 -3.76 10.84
CA LEU A 251 -1.85 -3.08 11.30
C LEU A 251 -2.23 -3.56 12.70
N SER A 252 -2.60 -2.62 13.55
CA SER A 252 -2.98 -2.87 14.94
C SER A 252 -3.98 -1.81 15.43
N ASP A 253 -4.37 -1.89 16.70
CA ASP A 253 -5.15 -0.85 17.40
C ASP A 253 -6.40 -0.38 16.63
N PHE A 254 -7.13 -1.31 16.05
CA PHE A 254 -8.30 -1.05 15.21
C PHE A 254 -9.43 -0.35 15.96
N GLY A 255 -10.20 0.48 15.25
CA GLY A 255 -11.40 1.16 15.76
C GLY A 255 -11.13 2.32 16.71
N LYS A 256 -9.87 2.73 16.90
CA LYS A 256 -9.55 3.93 17.69
C LYS A 256 -9.86 5.18 16.88
N ARG A 257 -10.45 6.18 17.55
CA ARG A 257 -10.68 7.47 16.90
C ARG A 257 -9.35 8.13 16.56
N VAL A 258 -9.18 8.52 15.29
CA VAL A 258 -8.04 9.32 14.84
C VAL A 258 -8.44 10.78 14.89
N GLU A 259 -7.77 11.55 15.74
CA GLU A 259 -7.99 12.99 15.88
C GLU A 259 -6.78 13.72 15.32
N ILE A 260 -7.01 14.65 14.42
CA ILE A 260 -5.97 15.52 13.87
C ILE A 260 -6.00 16.84 14.65
N ASP A 261 -4.84 17.21 15.19
CA ASP A 261 -4.62 18.50 15.83
C ASP A 261 -3.76 19.37 14.90
N PRO A 262 -4.38 20.25 14.09
CA PRO A 262 -3.64 21.07 13.14
C PRO A 262 -2.63 21.97 13.84
N PRO A 263 -1.45 22.21 13.24
CA PRO A 263 -0.47 23.14 13.79
C PRO A 263 -1.06 24.55 13.83
N ALA A 264 -0.78 25.29 14.94
CA ALA A 264 -1.27 26.66 15.11
C ALA A 264 -0.68 27.64 14.08
N ASP A 265 0.57 27.39 13.67
CA ASP A 265 1.29 28.16 12.67
C ASP A 265 1.87 27.23 11.62
N PHE A 266 1.74 27.58 10.35
CA PHE A 266 2.34 26.84 9.24
C PHE A 266 2.65 27.78 8.06
N LYS A 267 3.59 27.36 7.22
CA LYS A 267 3.94 28.01 5.96
C LYS A 267 3.13 27.39 4.80
N PRO A 268 2.93 28.09 3.70
CA PRO A 268 2.34 27.51 2.50
C PRO A 268 3.13 26.31 1.96
N LEU A 269 2.44 25.30 1.42
CA LEU A 269 3.07 24.09 0.86
C LEU A 269 4.00 24.37 -0.32
N ASP A 270 3.74 25.42 -1.11
CA ASP A 270 4.59 25.82 -2.23
C ASP A 270 5.98 26.27 -1.78
N GLU A 271 6.13 26.82 -0.57
CA GLU A 271 7.44 27.11 0.01
C GLU A 271 8.25 25.86 0.28
N LEU A 272 7.62 24.77 0.78
CA LEU A 272 8.27 23.48 0.97
C LEU A 272 8.80 22.94 -0.36
N PHE A 273 7.94 22.90 -1.39
CA PHE A 273 8.34 22.42 -2.70
C PHE A 273 9.46 23.27 -3.31
N SER A 274 9.39 24.60 -3.15
CA SER A 274 10.45 25.50 -3.60
C SER A 274 11.78 25.20 -2.90
N GLN A 275 11.79 24.91 -1.60
CA GLN A 275 13.00 24.55 -0.86
C GLN A 275 13.58 23.20 -1.30
N LEU A 276 12.72 22.18 -1.47
CA LEU A 276 13.16 20.85 -1.86
C LEU A 276 13.76 20.81 -3.27
N PHE A 277 13.25 21.62 -4.18
CA PHE A 277 13.68 21.61 -5.59
C PHE A 277 14.67 22.71 -5.98
N SER A 278 14.87 23.73 -5.14
CA SER A 278 15.87 24.79 -5.42
C SER A 278 17.34 24.32 -5.38
N GLY A 279 17.61 23.11 -4.90
CA GLY A 279 18.93 22.51 -4.89
C GLY A 279 19.31 21.70 -6.13
N PHE A 280 18.42 21.65 -7.12
CA PHE A 280 18.60 20.85 -8.35
C PHE A 280 18.79 21.71 -9.62
N GLU A 281 18.97 23.05 -9.50
CA GLU A 281 19.36 23.93 -10.61
C GLU A 281 20.87 24.03 -10.81
#